data_091b178e283beac8d895bf27644d137a
#
_entry.id   091b178e283beac8d895bf27644d137a
#
_cell.length_a   1.000
_cell.length_b   1.000
_cell.length_c   1.000
_cell.angle_alpha   90.00
_cell.angle_beta   90.00
_cell.angle_gamma   90.00
#
_symmetry.space_group_name_H-M   'P 1'
#
loop_
_entity.id
_entity.type
_entity.pdbx_description
1 polymer ?
#
loop_
_entity_poly.entity_id
_entity_poly.type
_entity_poly.pdbx_seq_one_letter_code
_entity_poly.pdbx_strand_id
1 'polypeptide(L)'
;MNDWKSRIVSDDAGLARMFRAARTIAVLGAKAGVNQPAFYVPAYLAARGYRIWPVNPTLTGRSLFGVPVAATLADLTEPADVIEVFRRPEFLPGHAREILELSWRPTAVWFQLGIRHDGAAEMLARAGLQVVQDRCMMPEHRRLIGGERSDAPRAAGSA
;
A
#
# COMPACT_ATOMS: atom_id res chain seq x y z
N MET A 1 -5.09 -1.64 -27.49
CA MET A 1 -6.02 -0.78 -26.73
C MET A 1 -5.77 -0.97 -25.24
N ASN A 2 -5.69 0.10 -24.48
CA ASN A 2 -5.36 0.02 -23.07
C ASN A 2 -6.62 -0.22 -22.24
N ASP A 3 -6.83 -1.47 -21.81
CA ASP A 3 -7.96 -1.83 -20.95
C ASP A 3 -7.63 -1.53 -19.49
N TRP A 4 -7.49 -0.25 -19.17
CA TRP A 4 -7.14 0.19 -17.84
C TRP A 4 -8.22 -0.15 -16.80
N LYS A 5 -9.49 -0.27 -17.23
CA LYS A 5 -10.59 -0.55 -16.30
C LYS A 5 -10.44 -1.90 -15.62
N SER A 6 -9.84 -2.88 -16.30
CA SER A 6 -9.60 -4.20 -15.71
C SER A 6 -8.56 -4.16 -14.59
N ARG A 7 -7.80 -3.06 -14.48
CA ARG A 7 -6.82 -2.86 -13.41
C ARG A 7 -7.42 -2.20 -12.18
N ILE A 8 -8.65 -1.71 -12.25
CA ILE A 8 -9.38 -1.26 -11.05
C ILE A 8 -9.95 -2.52 -10.41
N VAL A 9 -9.35 -2.95 -9.31
CA VAL A 9 -9.62 -4.25 -8.71
C VAL A 9 -10.61 -4.09 -7.56
N SER A 10 -11.70 -4.86 -7.59
CA SER A 10 -12.70 -4.86 -6.51
C SER A 10 -13.24 -6.25 -6.20
N ASP A 11 -12.94 -7.23 -7.04
CA ASP A 11 -13.41 -8.60 -6.84
C ASP A 11 -12.50 -9.37 -5.87
N ASP A 12 -13.07 -10.33 -5.16
CA ASP A 12 -12.37 -11.09 -4.14
C ASP A 12 -11.15 -11.84 -4.70
N ALA A 13 -11.28 -12.43 -5.87
CA ALA A 13 -10.16 -13.17 -6.47
C ALA A 13 -8.99 -12.25 -6.78
N GLY A 14 -9.24 -11.06 -7.31
CA GLY A 14 -8.22 -10.07 -7.62
C GLY A 14 -7.53 -9.55 -6.36
N LEU A 15 -8.32 -9.23 -5.33
CA LEU A 15 -7.78 -8.78 -4.04
C LEU A 15 -6.93 -9.87 -3.39
N ALA A 16 -7.41 -11.10 -3.39
CA ALA A 16 -6.67 -12.22 -2.80
C ALA A 16 -5.33 -12.45 -3.53
N ARG A 17 -5.33 -12.38 -4.86
CA ARG A 17 -4.08 -12.49 -5.65
C ARG A 17 -3.09 -11.40 -5.26
N MET A 18 -3.58 -10.17 -5.09
CA MET A 18 -2.74 -9.04 -4.70
C MET A 18 -2.09 -9.30 -3.33
N PHE A 19 -2.87 -9.73 -2.34
CA PHE A 19 -2.34 -10.04 -1.01
C PHE A 19 -1.31 -11.18 -1.04
N ARG A 20 -1.55 -12.20 -1.85
CA ARG A 20 -0.64 -13.35 -1.91
C ARG A 20 0.67 -13.01 -2.63
N ALA A 21 0.60 -12.16 -3.64
CA ALA A 21 1.78 -11.78 -4.42
C ALA A 21 2.65 -10.73 -3.71
N ALA A 22 2.05 -9.85 -2.91
CA ALA A 22 2.76 -8.75 -2.28
C ALA A 22 3.63 -9.24 -1.12
N ARG A 23 4.83 -8.66 -0.98
CA ARG A 23 5.73 -8.89 0.15
C ARG A 23 6.03 -7.60 0.88
N THR A 24 6.07 -6.49 0.17
CA THR A 24 6.44 -5.17 0.70
C THR A 24 5.32 -4.16 0.44
N ILE A 25 5.02 -3.37 1.46
CA ILE A 25 3.97 -2.37 1.40
C ILE A 25 4.54 -1.05 1.90
N ALA A 26 4.52 -0.03 1.03
CA ALA A 26 4.85 1.33 1.45
C ALA A 26 3.57 1.99 1.94
N VAL A 27 3.61 2.62 3.10
CA VAL A 27 2.45 3.26 3.71
C VAL A 27 2.61 4.76 3.57
N LEU A 28 1.91 5.34 2.62
CA LEU A 28 1.93 6.77 2.35
C LEU A 28 0.96 7.46 3.29
N GLY A 29 1.48 8.29 4.18
CA GLY A 29 0.68 8.92 5.24
C GLY A 29 0.63 8.11 6.52
N ALA A 30 1.65 7.29 6.79
CA ALA A 30 1.76 6.53 8.04
C ALA A 30 1.68 7.45 9.26
N LYS A 31 1.07 6.97 10.33
CA LYS A 31 0.87 7.72 11.58
C LYS A 31 1.48 6.97 12.75
N ALA A 32 1.78 7.69 13.83
CA ALA A 32 2.37 7.11 15.03
C ALA A 32 1.35 6.76 16.12
N GLY A 33 0.11 7.25 16.02
CA GLY A 33 -0.91 7.02 17.03
C GLY A 33 -1.50 5.62 16.93
N VAL A 34 -1.42 4.84 18.02
CA VAL A 34 -1.82 3.43 18.04
C VAL A 34 -3.30 3.22 17.70
N ASN A 35 -4.14 4.24 17.87
CA ASN A 35 -5.58 4.16 17.57
C ASN A 35 -5.91 4.69 16.17
N GLN A 36 -4.92 5.11 15.40
CA GLN A 36 -5.12 5.63 14.04
C GLN A 36 -5.00 4.50 13.02
N PRO A 37 -5.93 4.41 12.04
CA PRO A 37 -5.85 3.37 11.00
C PRO A 37 -4.50 3.34 10.29
N ALA A 38 -3.90 4.51 10.04
CA ALA A 38 -2.61 4.60 9.38
C ALA A 38 -1.45 4.08 10.24
N PHE A 39 -1.73 3.66 11.47
CA PHE A 39 -0.81 2.92 12.33
C PHE A 39 -1.25 1.46 12.47
N TYR A 40 -2.49 1.20 12.95
CA TYR A 40 -2.85 -0.17 13.33
C TYR A 40 -3.08 -1.08 12.11
N VAL A 41 -3.46 -0.55 10.95
CA VAL A 41 -3.60 -1.37 9.74
C VAL A 41 -2.23 -1.84 9.26
N PRO A 42 -1.23 -0.95 9.07
CA PRO A 42 0.13 -1.42 8.75
C PRO A 42 0.71 -2.35 9.82
N ALA A 43 0.46 -2.08 11.10
CA ALA A 43 0.94 -2.94 12.19
C ALA A 43 0.37 -4.36 12.07
N TYR A 44 -0.92 -4.47 11.75
CA TYR A 44 -1.56 -5.76 11.49
C TYR A 44 -0.86 -6.49 10.33
N LEU A 45 -0.59 -5.79 9.23
CA LEU A 45 0.06 -6.38 8.06
C LEU A 45 1.50 -6.80 8.38
N ALA A 46 2.23 -5.98 9.14
CA ALA A 46 3.58 -6.34 9.57
C ALA A 46 3.57 -7.63 10.38
N ALA A 47 2.59 -7.80 11.28
CA ALA A 47 2.45 -9.00 12.08
C ALA A 47 2.09 -10.23 11.22
N ARG A 48 1.60 -10.02 10.00
CA ARG A 48 1.28 -11.11 9.06
C ARG A 48 2.41 -11.41 8.09
N GLY A 49 3.57 -10.76 8.25
CA GLY A 49 4.77 -11.08 7.49
C GLY A 49 5.09 -10.11 6.35
N TYR A 50 4.27 -9.08 6.15
CA TYR A 50 4.60 -8.05 5.16
C TYR A 50 5.70 -7.15 5.68
N ARG A 51 6.61 -6.73 4.80
CA ARG A 51 7.59 -5.70 5.13
C ARG A 51 6.93 -4.34 4.90
N ILE A 52 6.95 -3.50 5.93
CA ILE A 52 6.26 -2.21 5.90
C ILE A 52 7.28 -1.08 5.81
N TRP A 53 7.10 -0.20 4.83
CA TRP A 53 7.91 1.00 4.64
C TRP A 53 7.06 2.22 4.97
N PRO A 54 7.21 2.81 6.17
CA PRO A 54 6.40 3.99 6.54
C PRO A 54 6.93 5.25 5.86
N VAL A 55 6.01 6.06 5.31
CA VAL A 55 6.33 7.30 4.63
C VAL A 55 5.48 8.44 5.20
N ASN A 56 6.12 9.44 5.78
CA ASN A 56 5.46 10.64 6.27
C ASN A 56 6.51 11.72 6.55
N PRO A 57 6.47 12.88 5.87
CA PRO A 57 7.49 13.92 6.06
C PRO A 57 7.50 14.52 7.48
N THR A 58 6.38 14.43 8.21
CA THR A 58 6.30 14.97 9.58
C THR A 58 6.86 14.04 10.64
N LEU A 59 7.20 12.80 10.28
CA LEU A 59 7.68 11.79 11.23
C LEU A 59 9.12 11.34 10.93
N THR A 60 9.85 12.07 10.11
CA THR A 60 11.26 11.77 9.84
C THR A 60 12.07 11.85 11.13
N GLY A 61 13.06 10.98 11.27
CA GLY A 61 13.83 10.83 12.50
C GLY A 61 13.21 9.86 13.50
N ARG A 62 12.01 9.36 13.23
CA ARG A 62 11.35 8.33 14.04
C ARG A 62 11.35 7.00 13.30
N SER A 63 11.11 5.93 14.03
CA SER A 63 10.91 4.60 13.45
C SER A 63 9.49 4.12 13.74
N LEU A 64 8.87 3.49 12.75
CA LEU A 64 7.58 2.82 12.90
C LEU A 64 7.75 1.40 12.36
N PHE A 65 7.13 0.43 13.01
CA PHE A 65 7.20 -0.98 12.56
C PHE A 65 8.64 -1.49 12.45
N GLY A 66 9.55 -0.95 13.29
CA GLY A 66 10.96 -1.31 13.27
C GLY A 66 11.76 -0.71 12.11
N VAL A 67 11.19 0.24 11.38
CA VAL A 67 11.79 0.83 10.17
C VAL A 67 11.83 2.35 10.29
N PRO A 68 12.93 3.01 9.90
CA PRO A 68 12.96 4.48 9.85
C PRO A 68 11.91 5.02 8.90
N VAL A 69 11.24 6.10 9.31
CA VAL A 69 10.22 6.75 8.48
C VAL A 69 10.89 7.56 7.38
N ALA A 70 10.51 7.30 6.12
CA ALA A 70 10.98 8.10 4.98
C ALA A 70 10.10 9.34 4.82
N ALA A 71 10.70 10.43 4.33
CA ALA A 71 9.95 11.66 4.06
C ALA A 71 9.03 11.49 2.84
N THR A 72 9.51 10.85 1.80
CA THR A 72 8.78 10.65 0.53
C THR A 72 8.98 9.23 0.02
N LEU A 73 8.15 8.83 -0.93
CA LEU A 73 8.31 7.53 -1.59
C LEU A 73 9.67 7.42 -2.31
N ALA A 74 10.16 8.51 -2.86
CA ALA A 74 11.45 8.52 -3.56
C ALA A 74 12.64 8.26 -2.63
N ASP A 75 12.47 8.50 -1.33
CA ASP A 75 13.53 8.28 -0.34
C ASP A 75 13.63 6.82 0.10
N LEU A 76 12.70 5.97 -0.32
CA LEU A 76 12.76 4.56 0.03
C LEU A 76 13.96 3.89 -0.66
N THR A 77 14.67 3.06 0.11
CA THR A 77 15.87 2.38 -0.39
C THR A 77 15.57 1.13 -1.21
N GLU A 78 14.34 0.63 -1.11
CA GLU A 78 13.88 -0.55 -1.85
C GLU A 78 12.49 -0.28 -2.42
N PRO A 79 12.16 -0.83 -3.61
CA PRO A 79 10.82 -0.70 -4.16
C PRO A 79 9.80 -1.45 -3.31
N ALA A 80 8.57 -0.98 -3.32
CA ALA A 80 7.45 -1.66 -2.68
C ALA A 80 6.53 -2.28 -3.73
N ASP A 81 5.95 -3.42 -3.39
CA ASP A 81 4.98 -4.08 -4.28
C ASP A 81 3.65 -3.33 -4.29
N VAL A 82 3.23 -2.84 -3.13
CA VAL A 82 1.97 -2.11 -2.98
C VAL A 82 2.24 -0.80 -2.24
N ILE A 83 1.61 0.26 -2.72
CA ILE A 83 1.57 1.54 -1.99
C ILE A 83 0.18 1.67 -1.38
N GLU A 84 0.12 1.64 -0.05
CA GLU A 84 -1.10 1.81 0.73
C GLU A 84 -1.24 3.29 1.09
N VAL A 85 -2.35 3.93 0.69
CA VAL A 85 -2.50 5.37 0.76
C VAL A 85 -3.49 5.77 1.86
N PHE A 86 -3.00 6.55 2.83
CA PHE A 86 -3.77 7.18 3.89
C PHE A 86 -3.69 8.69 3.73
N ARG A 87 -4.12 9.20 2.57
CA ARG A 87 -4.12 10.63 2.29
C ARG A 87 -5.50 11.07 1.82
N ARG A 88 -5.87 12.30 2.07
CA ARG A 88 -7.16 12.84 1.65
C ARG A 88 -7.31 12.76 0.13
N PRO A 89 -8.54 12.50 -0.37
CA PRO A 89 -8.77 12.37 -1.82
C PRO A 89 -8.23 13.51 -2.66
N GLU A 90 -8.31 14.75 -2.16
CA GLU A 90 -7.85 15.95 -2.87
C GLU A 90 -6.35 15.91 -3.19
N PHE A 91 -5.54 15.14 -2.43
CA PHE A 91 -4.11 15.02 -2.67
C PHE A 91 -3.76 13.86 -3.60
N LEU A 92 -4.72 13.01 -3.94
CA LEU A 92 -4.44 11.79 -4.72
C LEU A 92 -3.93 12.07 -6.13
N PRO A 93 -4.42 13.08 -6.88
CA PRO A 93 -3.82 13.36 -8.20
C PRO A 93 -2.33 13.68 -8.11
N GLY A 94 -1.92 14.47 -7.10
CA GLY A 94 -0.51 14.78 -6.87
C GLY A 94 0.30 13.54 -6.52
N HIS A 95 -0.24 12.67 -5.66
CA HIS A 95 0.43 11.42 -5.30
C HIS A 95 0.50 10.45 -6.48
N ALA A 96 -0.52 10.41 -7.32
CA ALA A 96 -0.48 9.59 -8.53
C ALA A 96 0.67 10.02 -9.44
N ARG A 97 0.84 11.33 -9.65
CA ARG A 97 1.96 11.86 -10.42
C ARG A 97 3.30 11.51 -9.77
N GLU A 98 3.40 11.67 -8.46
CA GLU A 98 4.60 11.31 -7.70
C GLU A 98 4.97 9.83 -7.91
N ILE A 99 4.00 8.95 -7.81
CA ILE A 99 4.21 7.51 -8.00
C ILE A 99 4.71 7.22 -9.42
N LEU A 100 4.13 7.87 -10.42
CA LEU A 100 4.52 7.65 -11.81
C LEU A 100 5.88 8.25 -12.15
N GLU A 101 6.42 9.12 -11.32
CA GLU A 101 7.75 9.70 -11.48
C GLU A 101 8.84 8.92 -10.74
N LEU A 102 8.48 7.92 -9.94
CA LEU A 102 9.45 7.09 -9.23
C LEU A 102 10.33 6.31 -10.21
N SER A 103 11.57 6.03 -9.79
CA SER A 103 12.48 5.19 -10.55
C SER A 103 12.07 3.71 -10.54
N TRP A 104 11.11 3.35 -9.70
CA TRP A 104 10.53 2.01 -9.60
C TRP A 104 9.02 2.11 -9.68
N ARG A 105 8.36 1.00 -9.91
CA ARG A 105 6.88 0.94 -9.98
C ARG A 105 6.35 -0.11 -9.04
N PRO A 106 5.32 0.22 -8.23
CA PRO A 106 4.58 -0.81 -7.51
C PRO A 106 3.74 -1.62 -8.48
N THR A 107 3.31 -2.80 -8.08
CA THR A 107 2.31 -3.58 -8.80
C THR A 107 0.93 -2.96 -8.61
N ALA A 108 0.68 -2.43 -7.41
CA ALA A 108 -0.64 -1.92 -7.05
C ALA A 108 -0.54 -0.69 -6.15
N VAL A 109 -1.59 0.14 -6.23
CA VAL A 109 -1.81 1.25 -5.30
C VAL A 109 -3.17 1.03 -4.65
N TRP A 110 -3.21 1.10 -3.33
CA TRP A 110 -4.40 0.80 -2.54
C TRP A 110 -4.84 2.06 -1.79
N PHE A 111 -6.02 2.58 -2.15
CA PHE A 111 -6.63 3.71 -1.45
C PHE A 111 -7.51 3.15 -0.33
N GLN A 112 -7.22 3.54 0.89
CA GLN A 112 -7.87 3.03 2.08
C GLN A 112 -9.34 3.43 2.17
N LEU A 113 -10.07 2.83 3.11
CA LEU A 113 -11.49 3.09 3.34
C LEU A 113 -11.76 4.58 3.49
N GLY A 114 -12.74 5.08 2.76
CA GLY A 114 -13.09 6.50 2.72
C GLY A 114 -12.25 7.32 1.74
N ILE A 115 -11.29 6.70 1.05
CA ILE A 115 -10.38 7.39 0.14
C ILE A 115 -10.66 6.91 -1.28
N ARG A 116 -11.16 7.81 -2.10
CA ARG A 116 -11.52 7.52 -3.48
C ARG A 116 -11.26 8.75 -4.36
N HIS A 117 -10.69 8.53 -5.52
CA HIS A 117 -10.51 9.56 -6.54
C HIS A 117 -10.39 8.88 -7.91
N ASP A 118 -11.47 8.91 -8.68
CA ASP A 118 -11.54 8.17 -9.94
C ASP A 118 -10.50 8.64 -10.95
N GLY A 119 -10.23 9.94 -11.00
CA GLY A 119 -9.22 10.49 -11.92
C GLY A 119 -7.81 10.00 -11.59
N ALA A 120 -7.44 9.98 -10.32
CA ALA A 120 -6.13 9.47 -9.88
C ALA A 120 -6.04 7.95 -10.15
N ALA A 121 -7.11 7.22 -9.87
CA ALA A 121 -7.17 5.78 -10.13
C ALA A 121 -6.99 5.47 -11.62
N GLU A 122 -7.68 6.23 -12.48
CA GLU A 122 -7.54 6.06 -13.92
C GLU A 122 -6.11 6.35 -14.39
N MET A 123 -5.50 7.42 -13.88
CA MET A 123 -4.12 7.79 -14.21
C MET A 123 -3.17 6.63 -13.91
N LEU A 124 -3.27 6.05 -12.74
CA LEU A 124 -2.43 4.92 -12.33
C LEU A 124 -2.72 3.66 -13.14
N ALA A 125 -4.00 3.36 -13.35
CA ALA A 125 -4.41 2.17 -14.10
C ALA A 125 -3.98 2.24 -15.56
N ARG A 126 -4.08 3.42 -16.19
CA ARG A 126 -3.61 3.60 -17.56
C ARG A 126 -2.10 3.40 -17.69
N ALA A 127 -1.36 3.65 -16.62
CA ALA A 127 0.09 3.41 -16.59
C ALA A 127 0.45 1.95 -16.29
N GLY A 128 -0.53 1.07 -16.12
CA GLY A 128 -0.32 -0.36 -15.95
C GLY A 128 -0.36 -0.86 -14.51
N LEU A 129 -0.70 0.01 -13.54
CA LEU A 129 -0.77 -0.39 -12.15
C LEU A 129 -2.18 -0.86 -11.78
N GLN A 130 -2.27 -1.83 -10.88
CA GLN A 130 -3.55 -2.18 -10.28
C GLN A 130 -3.93 -1.13 -9.25
N VAL A 131 -5.23 -0.86 -9.11
CA VAL A 131 -5.72 0.14 -8.15
C VAL A 131 -6.91 -0.44 -7.40
N VAL A 132 -6.89 -0.27 -6.08
CA VAL A 132 -8.02 -0.56 -5.21
C VAL A 132 -8.44 0.74 -4.56
N GLN A 133 -9.74 1.01 -4.47
CA GLN A 133 -10.26 2.22 -3.87
C GLN A 133 -11.22 1.91 -2.74
N ASP A 134 -11.21 2.75 -1.71
CA ASP A 134 -12.22 2.79 -0.66
C ASP A 134 -12.38 1.45 0.05
N ARG A 135 -11.27 0.83 0.42
CA ARG A 135 -11.27 -0.42 1.18
C ARG A 135 -10.14 -0.40 2.22
N CYS A 136 -10.40 -0.97 3.38
CA CYS A 136 -9.37 -1.13 4.40
C CYS A 136 -8.67 -2.47 4.20
N MET A 137 -7.34 -2.44 4.11
CA MET A 137 -6.56 -3.67 3.89
C MET A 137 -6.72 -4.69 5.02
N MET A 138 -6.91 -4.23 6.26
CA MET A 138 -6.96 -5.13 7.40
C MET A 138 -8.17 -6.08 7.36
N PRO A 139 -9.45 -5.61 7.28
CA PRO A 139 -10.58 -6.54 7.18
C PRO A 139 -10.58 -7.32 5.87
N GLU A 140 -10.12 -6.74 4.78
CA GLU A 140 -10.04 -7.45 3.50
C GLU A 140 -9.02 -8.59 3.57
N HIS A 141 -7.86 -8.35 4.14
CA HIS A 141 -6.85 -9.38 4.32
C HIS A 141 -7.39 -10.48 5.25
N ARG A 142 -7.99 -10.08 6.37
CA ARG A 142 -8.54 -11.02 7.33
C ARG A 142 -9.61 -11.91 6.70
N ARG A 143 -10.46 -11.34 5.88
CA ARG A 143 -11.55 -12.05 5.21
C ARG A 143 -11.05 -13.02 4.14
N LEU A 144 -10.04 -12.60 3.35
CA LEU A 144 -9.62 -13.32 2.15
C LEU A 144 -8.44 -14.26 2.41
N ILE A 145 -7.55 -13.91 3.33
CA ILE A 145 -6.26 -14.59 3.54
C ILE A 145 -6.12 -15.09 4.98
N GLY A 146 -6.74 -14.43 5.94
CA GLY A 146 -6.45 -14.47 7.37
C GLY A 146 -6.12 -15.81 7.99
N GLY A 147 -6.75 -16.91 7.53
CA GLY A 147 -6.47 -18.24 8.01
C GLY A 147 -5.41 -19.00 7.21
N GLU A 148 -4.95 -18.44 6.10
CA GLU A 148 -3.92 -19.07 5.27
C GLU A 148 -2.54 -18.70 5.80
N ARG A 149 -1.66 -19.69 5.85
CA ARG A 149 -0.24 -19.40 6.02
C ARG A 149 0.25 -18.82 4.70
N SER A 150 0.92 -17.68 4.79
CA SER A 150 1.61 -17.14 3.63
C SER A 150 2.70 -18.11 3.24
N ASP A 151 2.64 -18.66 2.03
CA ASP A 151 3.73 -19.46 1.46
C ASP A 151 4.90 -18.59 1.03
N ALA A 152 4.73 -17.28 1.12
CA ALA A 152 5.82 -16.36 0.85
C ALA A 152 6.91 -16.54 1.89
N PRO A 153 8.19 -16.69 1.48
CA PRO A 153 9.28 -16.74 2.44
C PRO A 153 9.23 -15.48 3.30
N ARG A 154 9.28 -15.65 4.59
CA ARG A 154 9.37 -14.50 5.47
C ARG A 154 10.67 -13.77 5.19
N ALA A 155 10.66 -12.45 5.40
CA ALA A 155 11.90 -11.68 5.28
C ALA A 155 12.97 -12.33 6.15
N ALA A 156 14.21 -12.32 5.64
CA ALA A 156 15.36 -12.84 6.37
C ALA A 156 15.44 -12.17 7.73
N GLY A 157 15.51 -12.61 8.75
CA GLY A 157 15.48 -12.00 10.08
C GLY A 157 14.16 -12.21 10.81
N SER A 158 13.20 -12.81 10.17
CA SER A 158 11.96 -13.23 10.82
C SER A 158 12.07 -14.67 11.36
N ALA A 159 13.23 -15.22 11.31
CA ALA A 159 13.51 -16.54 11.86
C ALA A 159 13.56 -16.50 13.39
#